data_7b153c25137bddd9f7ea6a6a341928ca
#
_entry.id   7b153c25137bddd9f7ea6a6a341928ca
#
_cell.length_a   1.000
_cell.length_b   1.000
_cell.length_c   1.000
_cell.angle_alpha   90.00
_cell.angle_beta   90.00
_cell.angle_gamma   90.00
#
_symmetry.space_group_name_H-M   'P 1'
#
loop_
_entity.id
_entity.type
_entity.pdbx_description
1 polymer ?
#
loop_
_entity_poly.entity_id
_entity_poly.type
_entity_poly.pdbx_seq_one_letter_code
_entity_poly.pdbx_strand_id
1 'polypeptide(L)'
;MDFKELKKQLPYKWRVQSTKFGKTTCVAYIDARDCQDLLDEVVGAENWQSKYYTEDNKLFCKVGIWNQKLTDWVWKSDTGSESNVEKDKGKTSDAFKRSCVCWGIGRFLYRLPIQTLKTKKHSNGKEYPYAPEKDKIIFDGETLTKYINWKLNNN
;
A
#
# COMPACT_ATOMS: atom_id res chain seq x y z
N MET A 1 8.84 14.30 20.03
CA MET A 1 8.59 13.47 18.84
C MET A 1 8.33 12.04 19.28
N ASP A 2 7.13 11.56 19.04
CA ASP A 2 6.76 10.19 19.42
C ASP A 2 6.70 9.30 18.18
N PHE A 3 7.72 8.49 17.99
CA PHE A 3 7.81 7.56 16.86
C PHE A 3 6.69 6.50 16.86
N LYS A 4 5.98 6.31 17.97
CA LYS A 4 4.82 5.41 18.02
C LYS A 4 3.72 5.87 17.09
N GLU A 5 3.61 7.18 16.85
CA GLU A 5 2.62 7.75 15.93
C GLU A 5 2.84 7.32 14.47
N LEU A 6 4.06 6.92 14.11
CA LEU A 6 4.31 6.37 12.76
C LEU A 6 3.56 5.06 12.51
N LYS A 7 3.16 4.36 13.58
CA LYS A 7 2.46 3.07 13.49
C LYS A 7 0.94 3.21 13.47
N LYS A 8 0.41 4.43 13.53
CA LYS A 8 -1.04 4.60 13.58
C LYS A 8 -1.72 4.10 12.30
N GLN A 9 -2.94 3.62 12.46
CA GLN A 9 -3.74 3.21 11.32
C GLN A 9 -4.18 4.44 10.53
N LEU A 10 -3.93 4.40 9.22
CA LEU A 10 -4.34 5.42 8.28
C LEU A 10 -5.58 4.95 7.52
N PRO A 11 -6.38 5.87 6.96
CA PRO A 11 -7.40 5.48 5.99
C PRO A 11 -6.76 4.71 4.85
N TYR A 12 -7.39 3.62 4.43
CA TYR A 12 -6.84 2.76 3.41
C TYR A 12 -7.90 2.39 2.37
N LYS A 13 -7.43 1.88 1.25
CA LYS A 13 -8.25 1.48 0.10
C LYS A 13 -8.06 0.00 -0.17
N TRP A 14 -8.90 -0.57 -1.02
CA TRP A 14 -8.79 -1.95 -1.49
C TRP A 14 -8.49 -1.96 -2.98
N ARG A 15 -7.66 -2.90 -3.40
CA ARG A 15 -7.35 -3.14 -4.81
C ARG A 15 -7.35 -4.63 -5.12
N VAL A 16 -7.59 -4.94 -6.39
CA VAL A 16 -7.47 -6.30 -6.87
C VAL A 16 -5.99 -6.68 -6.92
N GLN A 17 -5.66 -7.80 -6.30
CA GLN A 17 -4.32 -8.39 -6.39
C GLN A 17 -4.26 -9.41 -7.51
N SER A 18 -5.26 -10.29 -7.62
CA SER A 18 -5.31 -11.32 -8.66
C SER A 18 -6.75 -11.76 -8.89
N THR A 19 -7.00 -12.24 -10.11
CA THR A 19 -8.27 -12.88 -10.47
C THR A 19 -7.94 -14.24 -11.08
N LYS A 20 -8.34 -15.30 -10.39
CA LYS A 20 -8.08 -16.69 -10.80
C LYS A 20 -9.24 -17.60 -10.38
N PHE A 21 -9.58 -18.54 -11.25
CA PHE A 21 -10.56 -19.58 -10.93
C PHE A 21 -11.90 -19.05 -10.43
N GLY A 22 -12.40 -17.98 -11.06
CA GLY A 22 -13.70 -17.39 -10.69
C GLY A 22 -13.70 -16.60 -9.38
N LYS A 23 -12.51 -16.31 -8.84
CA LYS A 23 -12.36 -15.55 -7.59
C LYS A 23 -11.38 -14.40 -7.77
N THR A 24 -11.71 -13.26 -7.16
CA THR A 24 -10.84 -12.11 -7.10
C THR A 24 -10.30 -11.94 -5.69
N THR A 25 -9.00 -11.90 -5.56
CA THR A 25 -8.31 -11.61 -4.30
C THR A 25 -8.02 -10.12 -4.22
N CYS A 26 -8.45 -9.49 -3.12
CA CYS A 26 -8.28 -8.05 -2.89
C CYS A 26 -7.45 -7.81 -1.64
N VAL A 27 -6.55 -6.83 -1.73
CA VAL A 27 -5.67 -6.43 -0.63
C VAL A 27 -5.86 -4.96 -0.30
N ALA A 28 -5.71 -4.63 0.97
CA ALA A 28 -5.72 -3.24 1.44
C ALA A 28 -4.39 -2.57 1.11
N TYR A 29 -4.42 -1.28 0.84
CA TYR A 29 -3.22 -0.52 0.53
C TYR A 29 -3.36 0.95 0.91
N ILE A 30 -2.21 1.62 1.03
CA ILE A 30 -2.08 3.07 1.13
C ILE A 30 -1.12 3.55 0.05
N ASP A 31 -1.23 4.81 -0.32
CA ASP A 31 -0.34 5.41 -1.32
C ASP A 31 0.97 5.88 -0.70
N ALA A 32 1.98 6.08 -1.55
CA ALA A 32 3.25 6.67 -1.10
C ALA A 32 3.04 8.06 -0.47
N ARG A 33 2.08 8.82 -0.98
CA ARG A 33 1.75 10.14 -0.43
C ARG A 33 1.21 10.06 1.00
N ASP A 34 0.42 9.04 1.31
CA ASP A 34 -0.06 8.83 2.69
C ASP A 34 1.12 8.62 3.65
N CYS A 35 2.14 7.91 3.20
CA CYS A 35 3.36 7.71 3.97
C CYS A 35 4.13 9.02 4.15
N GLN A 36 4.25 9.82 3.09
CA GLN A 36 4.92 11.11 3.12
C GLN A 36 4.21 12.09 4.08
N ASP A 37 2.88 12.16 3.96
CA ASP A 37 2.07 13.02 4.83
C ASP A 37 2.22 12.64 6.31
N LEU A 38 2.27 11.35 6.59
CA LEU A 38 2.49 10.88 7.96
C LEU A 38 3.88 11.23 8.48
N LEU A 39 4.91 11.09 7.64
CA LEU A 39 6.26 11.50 7.99
C LEU A 39 6.32 13.00 8.29
N ASP A 40 5.70 13.82 7.42
CA ASP A 40 5.62 15.26 7.63
C ASP A 40 4.93 15.60 8.95
N GLU A 41 3.81 14.94 9.25
CA GLU A 41 3.04 15.14 10.46
C GLU A 41 3.81 14.77 11.73
N VAL A 42 4.48 13.63 11.72
CA VAL A 42 5.09 13.07 12.95
C VAL A 42 6.47 13.62 13.21
N VAL A 43 7.31 13.70 12.17
CA VAL A 43 8.72 14.11 12.36
C VAL A 43 9.04 15.50 11.82
N GLY A 44 8.18 16.06 10.98
CA GLY A 44 8.43 17.32 10.28
C GLY A 44 9.04 17.07 8.91
N ALA A 45 8.60 17.85 7.92
CA ALA A 45 9.02 17.69 6.53
C ALA A 45 10.54 17.83 6.34
N GLU A 46 11.19 18.62 7.19
CA GLU A 46 12.64 18.85 7.16
C GLU A 46 13.45 17.76 7.87
N ASN A 47 12.78 16.87 8.60
CA ASN A 47 13.43 15.88 9.45
C ASN A 47 13.36 14.45 8.89
N TRP A 48 12.93 14.30 7.64
CA TRP A 48 13.01 13.03 6.94
C TRP A 48 13.47 13.24 5.51
N GLN A 49 14.04 12.19 4.92
CA GLN A 49 14.43 12.18 3.51
C GLN A 49 14.43 10.76 2.98
N SER A 50 14.37 10.62 1.67
CA SER A 50 14.48 9.33 1.01
C SER A 50 15.55 9.38 -0.06
N LYS A 51 16.25 8.27 -0.24
CA LYS A 51 17.26 8.10 -1.28
C LYS A 51 17.10 6.74 -1.93
N TYR A 52 17.33 6.68 -3.23
CA TYR A 52 17.28 5.43 -3.99
C TYR A 52 18.69 5.02 -4.39
N TYR A 53 18.93 3.73 -4.42
CA TYR A 53 20.19 3.17 -4.90
C TYR A 53 19.96 1.77 -5.46
N THR A 54 20.91 1.31 -6.27
CA THR A 54 20.85 -0.01 -6.88
C THR A 54 21.95 -0.89 -6.30
N GLU A 55 21.61 -2.10 -5.92
CA GLU A 55 22.55 -3.11 -5.43
C GLU A 55 22.08 -4.47 -5.94
N ASP A 56 23.01 -5.25 -6.51
CA ASP A 56 22.73 -6.56 -7.13
C ASP A 56 21.56 -6.50 -8.14
N ASN A 57 21.54 -5.46 -8.97
CA ASN A 57 20.50 -5.18 -9.96
C ASN A 57 19.09 -4.96 -9.38
N LYS A 58 19.00 -4.70 -8.08
CA LYS A 58 17.73 -4.39 -7.41
C LYS A 58 17.70 -2.95 -6.97
N LEU A 59 16.52 -2.34 -7.12
CA LEU A 59 16.29 -0.97 -6.65
C LEU A 59 15.93 -0.99 -5.17
N PHE A 60 16.69 -0.25 -4.38
CA PHE A 60 16.43 -0.03 -2.96
C PHE A 60 16.02 1.41 -2.72
N CYS A 61 15.18 1.60 -1.71
CA CYS A 61 14.93 2.92 -1.14
C CYS A 61 15.35 2.89 0.32
N LYS A 62 16.04 3.92 0.77
CA LYS A 62 16.27 4.14 2.19
C LYS A 62 15.56 5.41 2.62
N VAL A 63 14.86 5.33 3.74
CA VAL A 63 14.20 6.46 4.39
C VAL A 63 14.97 6.81 5.64
N GLY A 64 15.44 8.04 5.69
CA GLY A 64 16.18 8.57 6.84
C GLY A 64 15.32 9.50 7.67
N ILE A 65 15.46 9.39 8.99
CA ILE A 65 14.85 10.32 9.94
C ILE A 65 15.96 10.89 10.81
N TRP A 66 15.95 12.20 10.98
CA TRP A 66 16.92 12.88 11.84
C TRP A 66 16.73 12.47 13.28
N ASN A 67 17.81 12.06 13.91
CA ASN A 67 17.82 11.72 15.34
C ASN A 67 18.56 12.80 16.13
N GLN A 68 17.82 13.56 16.92
CA GLN A 68 18.37 14.68 17.68
C GLN A 68 19.39 14.24 18.73
N LYS A 69 19.19 13.08 19.34
CA LYS A 69 20.13 12.57 20.37
C LYS A 69 21.46 12.16 19.77
N LEU A 70 21.42 11.55 18.59
CA LEU A 70 22.62 11.12 17.88
C LEU A 70 23.24 12.26 17.03
N THR A 71 22.49 13.31 16.78
CA THR A 71 22.84 14.39 15.87
C THR A 71 23.23 13.83 14.49
N ASP A 72 22.45 12.87 14.02
CA ASP A 72 22.71 12.16 12.77
C ASP A 72 21.43 11.58 12.21
N TRP A 73 21.49 11.20 10.93
CA TRP A 73 20.42 10.51 10.23
C TRP A 73 20.43 9.02 10.57
N VAL A 74 19.26 8.49 10.90
CA VAL A 74 19.06 7.04 11.04
C VAL A 74 18.33 6.57 9.79
N TRP A 75 18.87 5.57 9.11
CA TRP A 75 18.37 5.07 7.84
C TRP A 75 17.83 3.67 7.98
N LYS A 76 16.69 3.43 7.31
CA LYS A 76 16.13 2.08 7.12
C LYS A 76 15.81 1.90 5.66
N SER A 77 16.12 0.74 5.10
CA SER A 77 15.98 0.50 3.67
C SER A 77 15.29 -0.82 3.36
N ASP A 78 14.66 -0.87 2.21
CA ASP A 78 14.08 -2.07 1.65
C ASP A 78 14.03 -1.94 0.12
N THR A 79 13.75 -3.05 -0.54
CA THR A 79 13.65 -3.13 -2.00
C THR A 79 12.20 -3.30 -2.43
N GLY A 80 11.86 -2.82 -3.63
CA GLY A 80 10.55 -3.02 -4.22
C GLY A 80 10.48 -4.32 -5.02
N SER A 81 9.30 -4.90 -5.11
CA SER A 81 9.05 -6.01 -6.00
C SER A 81 8.76 -5.51 -7.42
N GLU A 82 9.05 -6.35 -8.43
CA GLU A 82 8.71 -6.03 -9.80
C GLU A 82 7.18 -6.13 -10.00
N SER A 83 6.57 -5.06 -10.52
CA SER A 83 5.22 -5.13 -11.03
C SER A 83 5.27 -5.32 -12.55
N ASN A 84 4.39 -6.15 -13.10
CA ASN A 84 4.36 -6.46 -14.52
C ASN A 84 3.85 -5.30 -15.40
N VAL A 85 3.32 -4.26 -14.78
CA VAL A 85 2.74 -3.10 -15.46
C VAL A 85 3.43 -1.85 -14.93
N GLU A 86 4.12 -1.09 -15.75
CA GLU A 86 4.88 0.09 -15.37
C GLU A 86 6.01 -0.22 -14.37
N LYS A 87 6.91 -1.10 -14.76
CA LYS A 87 8.02 -1.60 -13.91
C LYS A 87 8.76 -0.51 -13.11
N ASP A 88 9.06 0.63 -13.71
CA ASP A 88 9.88 1.65 -13.05
C ASP A 88 9.10 2.46 -12.01
N LYS A 89 7.87 2.88 -12.31
CA LYS A 89 7.01 3.61 -11.37
C LYS A 89 6.61 2.73 -10.19
N GLY A 90 6.21 1.48 -10.47
CA GLY A 90 5.81 0.54 -9.45
C GLY A 90 6.95 0.20 -8.49
N LYS A 91 8.17 0.00 -9.01
CA LYS A 91 9.37 -0.28 -8.21
C LYS A 91 9.70 0.84 -7.25
N THR A 92 9.71 2.09 -7.72
CA THR A 92 10.08 3.25 -6.93
C THR A 92 9.11 3.45 -5.76
N SER A 93 7.82 3.46 -6.06
CA SER A 93 6.77 3.62 -5.05
C SER A 93 6.73 2.45 -4.05
N ASP A 94 6.90 1.23 -4.55
CA ASP A 94 6.89 0.04 -3.71
C ASP A 94 8.12 -0.01 -2.79
N ALA A 95 9.31 0.29 -3.32
CA ALA A 95 10.53 0.36 -2.52
C ALA A 95 10.42 1.41 -1.41
N PHE A 96 9.86 2.58 -1.70
CA PHE A 96 9.62 3.62 -0.71
C PHE A 96 8.64 3.16 0.37
N LYS A 97 7.49 2.62 -0.01
CA LYS A 97 6.49 2.14 0.96
C LYS A 97 7.03 1.01 1.84
N ARG A 98 7.82 0.09 1.27
CA ARG A 98 8.44 -0.99 2.04
C ARG A 98 9.48 -0.45 3.01
N SER A 99 10.24 0.55 2.61
CA SER A 99 11.18 1.24 3.52
C SER A 99 10.43 1.95 4.65
N CYS A 100 9.28 2.56 4.36
CA CYS A 100 8.40 3.15 5.37
C CYS A 100 7.88 2.11 6.36
N VAL A 101 7.58 0.89 5.91
CA VAL A 101 7.17 -0.22 6.78
C VAL A 101 8.26 -0.55 7.80
N CYS A 102 9.52 -0.42 7.45
CA CYS A 102 10.62 -0.60 8.38
C CYS A 102 10.55 0.41 9.55
N TRP A 103 10.00 1.58 9.30
CA TRP A 103 9.73 2.60 10.32
C TRP A 103 8.39 2.42 11.05
N GLY A 104 7.57 1.45 10.62
CA GLY A 104 6.25 1.16 11.18
C GLY A 104 5.08 1.70 10.38
N ILE A 105 5.34 2.53 9.38
CA ILE A 105 4.29 3.16 8.55
C ILE A 105 3.63 2.11 7.66
N GLY A 106 2.31 1.99 7.76
CA GLY A 106 1.54 1.03 6.95
C GLY A 106 1.66 -0.41 7.43
N ARG A 107 2.32 -0.66 8.55
CA ARG A 107 2.50 -2.01 9.09
C ARG A 107 1.16 -2.66 9.45
N PHE A 108 0.14 -1.88 9.79
CA PHE A 108 -1.21 -2.37 10.07
C PHE A 108 -1.84 -3.10 8.90
N LEU A 109 -1.46 -2.77 7.65
CA LEU A 109 -2.01 -3.41 6.45
C LEU A 109 -1.78 -4.92 6.43
N TYR A 110 -0.65 -5.36 6.98
CA TYR A 110 -0.30 -6.79 7.03
C TYR A 110 -1.15 -7.59 8.02
N ARG A 111 -1.90 -6.90 8.87
CA ARG A 111 -2.82 -7.53 9.85
C ARG A 111 -4.25 -7.59 9.34
N LEU A 112 -4.55 -6.92 8.24
CA LEU A 112 -5.88 -6.93 7.64
C LEU A 112 -6.06 -8.20 6.82
N PRO A 113 -7.21 -8.90 6.95
CA PRO A 113 -7.44 -10.12 6.20
C PRO A 113 -7.61 -9.80 4.71
N ILE A 114 -7.07 -10.69 3.88
CA ILE A 114 -7.28 -10.65 2.43
C ILE A 114 -8.76 -10.90 2.16
N GLN A 115 -9.35 -10.13 1.27
CA GLN A 115 -10.74 -10.27 0.88
C GLN A 115 -10.84 -11.04 -0.44
N THR A 116 -11.73 -12.01 -0.48
CA THR A 116 -11.99 -12.80 -1.71
C THR A 116 -13.42 -12.52 -2.17
N LEU A 117 -13.56 -12.10 -3.42
CA LEU A 117 -14.83 -11.81 -4.04
C LEU A 117 -15.11 -12.78 -5.18
N LYS A 118 -16.38 -13.00 -5.49
CA LYS A 118 -16.77 -13.69 -6.72
C LYS A 118 -16.45 -12.83 -7.92
N THR A 119 -16.27 -13.44 -9.07
CA THR A 119 -16.06 -12.74 -10.33
C THR A 119 -17.23 -12.95 -11.26
N LYS A 120 -17.39 -12.00 -12.18
CA LYS A 120 -18.33 -12.14 -13.29
C LYS A 120 -17.65 -11.70 -14.57
N LYS A 121 -17.88 -12.46 -15.64
CA LYS A 121 -17.34 -12.13 -16.95
C LYS A 121 -18.20 -11.04 -17.58
N HIS A 122 -17.56 -9.97 -18.05
CA HIS A 122 -18.22 -8.90 -18.78
C HIS A 122 -18.25 -9.20 -20.27
N SER A 123 -19.09 -8.48 -21.03
CA SER A 123 -19.21 -8.61 -22.48
C SER A 123 -17.89 -8.37 -23.23
N ASN A 124 -16.95 -7.63 -22.64
CA ASN A 124 -15.60 -7.43 -23.21
C ASN A 124 -14.67 -8.63 -23.07
N GLY A 125 -15.14 -9.73 -22.47
CA GLY A 125 -14.37 -10.95 -22.26
C GLY A 125 -13.51 -10.97 -21.00
N LYS A 126 -13.42 -9.87 -20.27
CA LYS A 126 -12.65 -9.78 -19.03
C LYS A 126 -13.50 -10.15 -17.81
N GLU A 127 -12.84 -10.69 -16.80
CA GLU A 127 -13.46 -10.99 -15.50
C GLU A 127 -13.18 -9.86 -14.51
N TYR A 128 -14.22 -9.50 -13.77
CA TYR A 128 -14.19 -8.42 -12.77
C TYR A 128 -14.76 -8.89 -11.44
N PRO A 129 -14.39 -8.26 -10.32
CA PRO A 129 -15.08 -8.50 -9.06
C PRO A 129 -16.58 -8.23 -9.19
N TYR A 130 -17.36 -9.01 -8.49
CA TYR A 130 -18.81 -8.95 -8.56
C TYR A 130 -19.43 -8.85 -7.16
N ALA A 131 -20.38 -7.96 -7.02
CA ALA A 131 -21.13 -7.75 -5.78
C ALA A 131 -22.52 -8.40 -5.91
N PRO A 132 -22.71 -9.65 -5.43
CA PRO A 132 -23.99 -10.38 -5.59
C PRO A 132 -25.17 -9.65 -4.92
N GLU A 133 -24.95 -9.04 -3.78
CA GLU A 133 -26.00 -8.37 -2.99
C GLU A 133 -26.58 -7.16 -3.74
N LYS A 134 -25.78 -6.58 -4.65
CA LYS A 134 -26.18 -5.42 -5.46
C LYS A 134 -26.37 -5.76 -6.92
N ASP A 135 -26.11 -7.00 -7.30
CA ASP A 135 -26.08 -7.50 -8.68
C ASP A 135 -25.31 -6.58 -9.61
N LYS A 136 -24.08 -6.21 -9.20
CA LYS A 136 -23.24 -5.28 -9.96
C LYS A 136 -21.83 -5.78 -10.11
N ILE A 137 -21.29 -5.59 -11.32
CA ILE A 137 -19.88 -5.76 -11.62
C ILE A 137 -19.14 -4.52 -11.12
N ILE A 138 -17.96 -4.72 -10.53
CA ILE A 138 -17.13 -3.66 -9.99
C ILE A 138 -15.98 -3.39 -10.94
N PHE A 139 -15.94 -2.19 -11.53
CA PHE A 139 -14.95 -1.83 -12.54
C PHE A 139 -13.81 -0.95 -12.02
N ASP A 140 -13.99 -0.27 -10.90
CA ASP A 140 -13.03 0.72 -10.41
C ASP A 140 -12.71 0.51 -8.93
N GLY A 141 -11.56 1.09 -8.52
CA GLY A 141 -11.05 0.92 -7.16
C GLY A 141 -11.87 1.64 -6.10
N GLU A 142 -12.50 2.77 -6.43
CA GLU A 142 -13.35 3.49 -5.48
C GLU A 142 -14.60 2.69 -5.14
N THR A 143 -15.27 2.14 -6.14
CA THR A 143 -16.44 1.27 -5.96
C THR A 143 -16.06 0.01 -5.20
N LEU A 144 -14.91 -0.58 -5.51
CA LEU A 144 -14.39 -1.76 -4.82
C LEU A 144 -14.18 -1.47 -3.33
N THR A 145 -13.53 -0.36 -3.02
CA THR A 145 -13.26 0.04 -1.63
C THR A 145 -14.56 0.23 -0.85
N LYS A 146 -15.53 0.94 -1.43
CA LYS A 146 -16.84 1.14 -0.82
C LYS A 146 -17.58 -0.17 -0.57
N TYR A 147 -17.54 -1.07 -1.55
CA TYR A 147 -18.20 -2.37 -1.43
C TYR A 147 -17.57 -3.24 -0.33
N ILE A 148 -16.25 -3.36 -0.31
CA ILE A 148 -15.57 -4.17 0.71
C ILE A 148 -15.79 -3.59 2.10
N ASN A 149 -15.69 -2.27 2.26
CA ASN A 149 -15.96 -1.62 3.54
C ASN A 149 -17.41 -1.84 4.01
N TRP A 150 -18.36 -1.73 3.09
CA TRP A 150 -19.76 -2.04 3.40
C TRP A 150 -19.92 -3.50 3.86
N LYS A 151 -19.30 -4.44 3.14
CA LYS A 151 -19.37 -5.86 3.47
C LYS A 151 -18.78 -6.16 4.86
N LEU A 152 -17.64 -5.56 5.18
CA LEU A 152 -17.01 -5.75 6.49
C LEU A 152 -17.84 -5.17 7.64
N ASN A 153 -18.58 -4.10 7.39
CA ASN A 153 -19.41 -3.46 8.40
C ASN A 153 -20.78 -4.14 8.58
N ASN A 154 -21.16 -5.02 7.66
CA ASN A 154 -22.49 -5.66 7.66
C ASN A 154 -22.42 -7.20 7.82
N ASN A 155 -21.30 -7.69 8.27
CA ASN A 155 -21.10 -9.11 8.58
C ASN A 155 -20.86 -9.32 10.06
#